data_93302a051e75d7350b6a27f48e4a6d80
#
_entry.id   93302a051e75d7350b6a27f48e4a6d80
#
_cell.length_a   1.000
_cell.length_b   1.000
_cell.length_c   1.000
_cell.angle_alpha   90.00
_cell.angle_beta   90.00
_cell.angle_gamma   90.00
#
_symmetry.space_group_name_H-M   'P 1'
#
loop_
_entity.id
_entity.type
_entity.pdbx_description
1 polymer ?
#
loop_
_entity_poly.entity_id
_entity_poly.type
_entity_poly.pdbx_seq_one_letter_code
_entity_poly.pdbx_strand_id
1 'polypeptide(L)'
;MKTTFLDFEQPIAELEAKIEELRFVQDDSAVDISEEIDRLSKKSQQLTKDLYANLSPWQVSQIARHPQRPYTLDYVNELFTDFHELHGDRSYADDLSVVGGMARFNGQPCMIIGHQKGRDTKERAARNFGMPRPEGYRKAERLMRLAEKFGLPIFTFVDTPGAYPGIGAEERGQSEAIGHNLYVMAELKTPIITTIIGEGGSGGALAIAVADTVMMLQFSTYSVISPEGCASILWKSAAKAPDAAEALGLTAHRLKALNLIDKIVNEPLGGAHRDPKGMAALLRRALSDSLRQFQGMSIAELKERRFERLMAYGKYKETTPGA
;
A
#
# COMPACT_ATOMS: atom_id res chain seq x y z
N MET A 1 -11.45 -13.55 14.42
CA MET A 1 -12.30 -12.62 13.65
C MET A 1 -12.81 -13.39 12.44
N LYS A 2 -14.10 -13.36 12.11
CA LYS A 2 -14.64 -14.10 10.96
C LYS A 2 -14.01 -13.56 9.67
N THR A 3 -13.55 -14.43 8.79
CA THR A 3 -12.97 -14.04 7.50
C THR A 3 -14.06 -13.44 6.61
N THR A 4 -13.78 -12.26 6.05
CA THR A 4 -14.61 -11.64 5.01
C THR A 4 -14.13 -12.14 3.66
N PHE A 5 -15.04 -12.54 2.78
CA PHE A 5 -14.75 -12.96 1.42
C PHE A 5 -15.30 -11.94 0.43
N LEU A 6 -14.58 -11.72 -0.65
CA LEU A 6 -15.04 -10.94 -1.79
C LEU A 6 -15.96 -11.82 -2.70
N ASP A 7 -16.78 -11.18 -3.53
CA ASP A 7 -17.75 -11.91 -4.36
C ASP A 7 -17.12 -13.02 -5.22
N PHE A 8 -15.95 -12.76 -5.77
CA PHE A 8 -15.24 -13.75 -6.60
C PHE A 8 -14.58 -14.88 -5.78
N GLU A 9 -14.48 -14.73 -4.46
CA GLU A 9 -13.96 -15.76 -3.52
C GLU A 9 -15.06 -16.69 -3.01
N GLN A 10 -16.32 -16.50 -3.43
CA GLN A 10 -17.47 -17.29 -2.93
C GLN A 10 -17.26 -18.81 -2.96
N PRO A 11 -16.63 -19.39 -4.02
CA PRO A 11 -16.35 -20.83 -4.04
C PRO A 11 -15.39 -21.29 -2.93
N ILE A 12 -14.47 -20.41 -2.49
CA ILE A 12 -13.55 -20.69 -1.37
C ILE A 12 -14.34 -20.57 -0.07
N ALA A 13 -15.18 -19.53 0.07
CA ALA A 13 -16.00 -19.31 1.26
C ALA A 13 -16.91 -20.52 1.58
N GLU A 14 -17.53 -21.09 0.54
CA GLU A 14 -18.39 -22.28 0.67
C GLU A 14 -17.61 -23.51 1.18
N LEU A 15 -16.40 -23.73 0.66
CA LEU A 15 -15.54 -24.82 1.13
C LEU A 15 -15.06 -24.61 2.57
N GLU A 16 -14.65 -23.38 2.92
CA GLU A 16 -14.20 -23.09 4.29
C GLU A 16 -15.35 -23.18 5.30
N ALA A 17 -16.56 -22.74 4.94
CA ALA A 17 -17.73 -22.92 5.78
C ALA A 17 -18.02 -24.40 6.04
N LYS A 18 -17.94 -25.24 5.00
CA LYS A 18 -18.15 -26.70 5.14
C LYS A 18 -17.07 -27.36 6.01
N ILE A 19 -15.81 -26.91 5.89
CA ILE A 19 -14.71 -27.39 6.74
C ILE A 19 -14.97 -27.04 8.21
N GLU A 20 -15.45 -25.82 8.49
CA GLU A 20 -15.79 -25.39 9.85
C GLU A 20 -16.94 -26.17 10.43
N GLU A 21 -18.01 -26.44 9.64
CA GLU A 21 -19.14 -27.33 10.05
C GLU A 21 -18.63 -28.72 10.42
N LEU A 22 -17.77 -29.33 9.61
CA LEU A 22 -17.22 -30.65 9.88
C LEU A 22 -16.33 -30.65 11.14
N ARG A 23 -15.53 -29.65 11.37
CA ARG A 23 -14.73 -29.49 12.60
C ARG A 23 -15.63 -29.44 13.84
N PHE A 24 -16.70 -28.66 13.77
CA PHE A 24 -17.67 -28.59 14.86
C PHE A 24 -18.33 -29.94 15.15
N VAL A 25 -18.72 -30.70 14.12
CA VAL A 25 -19.27 -32.06 14.26
C VAL A 25 -18.25 -33.04 14.84
N GLN A 26 -16.97 -32.92 14.46
CA GLN A 26 -15.89 -33.76 14.97
C GLN A 26 -15.65 -33.53 16.48
N ASP A 27 -15.70 -32.26 16.91
CA ASP A 27 -15.54 -31.92 18.33
C ASP A 27 -16.71 -32.41 19.22
N ASP A 28 -17.91 -32.60 18.65
CA ASP A 28 -19.12 -32.96 19.36
C ASP A 28 -19.49 -34.47 19.20
N SER A 29 -18.76 -35.21 18.39
CA SER A 29 -19.06 -36.63 18.10
C SER A 29 -17.82 -37.53 18.14
N ALA A 30 -18.03 -38.85 18.40
CA ALA A 30 -16.97 -39.87 18.36
C ALA A 30 -16.60 -40.32 16.93
N VAL A 31 -17.10 -39.63 15.90
CA VAL A 31 -16.84 -39.97 14.48
C VAL A 31 -15.58 -39.26 14.00
N ASP A 32 -14.58 -40.04 13.57
CA ASP A 32 -13.37 -39.49 12.97
C ASP A 32 -13.62 -39.11 11.49
N ILE A 33 -13.67 -37.79 11.22
CA ILE A 33 -13.84 -37.21 9.89
C ILE A 33 -12.62 -36.43 9.43
N SER A 34 -11.45 -36.65 10.05
CA SER A 34 -10.21 -35.96 9.80
C SER A 34 -9.75 -36.06 8.33
N GLU A 35 -9.93 -37.25 7.69
CA GLU A 35 -9.55 -37.42 6.28
C GLU A 35 -10.39 -36.55 5.34
N GLU A 36 -11.67 -36.37 5.61
CA GLU A 36 -12.54 -35.52 4.80
C GLU A 36 -12.21 -34.03 5.01
N ILE A 37 -11.94 -33.61 6.24
CA ILE A 37 -11.46 -32.23 6.55
C ILE A 37 -10.16 -31.97 5.82
N ASP A 38 -9.20 -32.87 5.85
CA ASP A 38 -7.93 -32.73 5.14
C ASP A 38 -8.12 -32.66 3.62
N ARG A 39 -9.00 -33.49 3.06
CA ARG A 39 -9.33 -33.48 1.63
C ARG A 39 -9.92 -32.14 1.21
N LEU A 40 -10.89 -31.64 1.95
CA LEU A 40 -11.53 -30.35 1.67
C LEU A 40 -10.56 -29.17 1.88
N SER A 41 -9.70 -29.23 2.88
CA SER A 41 -8.67 -28.22 3.14
C SER A 41 -7.67 -28.13 1.99
N LYS A 42 -7.19 -29.27 1.48
CA LYS A 42 -6.32 -29.30 0.29
C LYS A 42 -7.04 -28.76 -0.95
N LYS A 43 -8.33 -29.08 -1.11
CA LYS A 43 -9.13 -28.55 -2.22
C LYS A 43 -9.31 -27.04 -2.12
N SER A 44 -9.58 -26.50 -0.91
CA SER A 44 -9.69 -25.05 -0.68
C SER A 44 -8.37 -24.34 -0.99
N GLN A 45 -7.23 -24.89 -0.54
CA GLN A 45 -5.92 -24.32 -0.84
C GLN A 45 -5.61 -24.33 -2.35
N GLN A 46 -5.91 -25.43 -3.05
CA GLN A 46 -5.69 -25.51 -4.49
C GLN A 46 -6.58 -24.50 -5.24
N LEU A 47 -7.86 -24.42 -4.89
CA LEU A 47 -8.80 -23.47 -5.48
C LEU A 47 -8.37 -22.03 -5.24
N THR A 48 -7.89 -21.70 -4.03
CA THR A 48 -7.34 -20.38 -3.71
C THR A 48 -6.11 -20.09 -4.58
N LYS A 49 -5.21 -21.06 -4.74
CA LYS A 49 -4.02 -20.89 -5.58
C LYS A 49 -4.39 -20.62 -7.04
N ASP A 50 -5.32 -21.37 -7.59
CA ASP A 50 -5.74 -21.25 -8.98
C ASP A 50 -6.45 -19.92 -9.24
N LEU A 51 -7.32 -19.50 -8.30
CA LEU A 51 -8.02 -18.23 -8.36
C LEU A 51 -7.04 -17.04 -8.29
N TYR A 52 -6.14 -17.05 -7.31
CA TYR A 52 -5.19 -15.94 -7.08
C TYR A 52 -4.05 -15.87 -8.09
N ALA A 53 -3.82 -16.94 -8.86
CA ALA A 53 -2.90 -16.92 -9.99
C ALA A 53 -3.45 -16.15 -11.22
N ASN A 54 -4.77 -15.99 -11.32
CA ASN A 54 -5.45 -15.47 -12.51
C ASN A 54 -6.39 -14.29 -12.21
N LEU A 55 -6.08 -13.48 -11.21
CA LEU A 55 -6.90 -12.32 -10.85
C LEU A 55 -6.87 -11.26 -11.95
N SER A 56 -8.05 -10.74 -12.30
CA SER A 56 -8.16 -9.55 -13.13
C SER A 56 -7.69 -8.30 -12.38
N PRO A 57 -7.27 -7.21 -13.07
CA PRO A 57 -6.92 -5.94 -12.42
C PRO A 57 -8.04 -5.37 -11.55
N TRP A 58 -9.30 -5.62 -11.90
CA TRP A 58 -10.43 -5.24 -11.06
C TRP A 58 -10.48 -6.03 -9.74
N GLN A 59 -10.30 -7.34 -9.80
CA GLN A 59 -10.22 -8.18 -8.59
C GLN A 59 -9.03 -7.80 -7.70
N VAL A 60 -7.86 -7.49 -8.28
CA VAL A 60 -6.71 -6.95 -7.54
C VAL A 60 -7.09 -5.64 -6.85
N SER A 61 -7.81 -4.74 -7.53
CA SER A 61 -8.30 -3.49 -6.93
C SER A 61 -9.23 -3.75 -5.73
N GLN A 62 -10.07 -4.77 -5.80
CA GLN A 62 -10.94 -5.15 -4.68
C GLN A 62 -10.13 -5.73 -3.50
N ILE A 63 -9.12 -6.56 -3.76
CA ILE A 63 -8.20 -7.07 -2.71
C ILE A 63 -7.39 -5.94 -2.07
N ALA A 64 -6.91 -4.98 -2.85
CA ALA A 64 -6.17 -3.82 -2.32
C ALA A 64 -6.99 -3.02 -1.29
N ARG A 65 -8.32 -3.05 -1.41
CA ARG A 65 -9.30 -2.37 -0.54
C ARG A 65 -9.93 -3.28 0.49
N HIS A 66 -9.49 -4.53 0.58
CA HIS A 66 -10.12 -5.50 1.47
C HIS A 66 -10.15 -4.99 2.92
N PRO A 67 -11.31 -5.03 3.63
CA PRO A 67 -11.45 -4.39 4.95
C PRO A 67 -10.57 -5.00 6.04
N GLN A 68 -10.12 -6.24 5.87
CA GLN A 68 -9.20 -6.92 6.78
C GLN A 68 -7.73 -6.82 6.36
N ARG A 69 -7.42 -6.13 5.26
CA ARG A 69 -6.02 -5.92 4.83
C ARG A 69 -5.26 -5.11 5.89
N PRO A 70 -4.01 -5.48 6.22
CA PRO A 70 -3.21 -4.73 7.18
C PRO A 70 -2.98 -3.28 6.72
N TYR A 71 -3.14 -2.34 7.66
CA TYR A 71 -2.86 -0.92 7.47
C TYR A 71 -1.48 -0.56 8.02
N THR A 72 -1.07 0.70 7.88
CA THR A 72 0.25 1.17 8.32
C THR A 72 0.57 0.81 9.76
N LEU A 73 -0.35 1.06 10.72
CA LEU A 73 -0.10 0.77 12.13
C LEU A 73 0.01 -0.73 12.43
N ASP A 74 -0.66 -1.59 11.66
CA ASP A 74 -0.49 -3.04 11.78
C ASP A 74 0.95 -3.44 11.42
N TYR A 75 1.48 -2.90 10.31
CA TYR A 75 2.87 -3.12 9.93
C TYR A 75 3.86 -2.48 10.90
N VAL A 76 3.56 -1.30 11.45
CA VAL A 76 4.40 -0.65 12.47
C VAL A 76 4.56 -1.57 13.66
N ASN A 77 3.48 -2.13 14.18
CA ASN A 77 3.49 -3.02 15.35
C ASN A 77 4.26 -4.32 15.11
N GLU A 78 4.24 -4.85 13.88
CA GLU A 78 4.91 -6.12 13.55
C GLU A 78 6.38 -5.94 13.12
N LEU A 79 6.75 -4.82 12.53
CA LEU A 79 8.05 -4.62 11.88
C LEU A 79 9.03 -3.81 12.72
N PHE A 80 8.54 -2.89 13.56
CA PHE A 80 9.34 -1.90 14.24
C PHE A 80 9.21 -2.01 15.76
N THR A 81 10.16 -1.43 16.47
CA THR A 81 10.13 -1.27 17.92
C THR A 81 10.24 0.20 18.30
N ASP A 82 9.88 0.54 19.53
CA ASP A 82 10.01 1.90 20.08
C ASP A 82 9.36 2.98 19.21
N PHE A 83 8.17 2.69 18.68
CA PHE A 83 7.46 3.67 17.88
C PHE A 83 6.88 4.79 18.74
N HIS A 84 7.27 6.02 18.43
CA HIS A 84 6.78 7.25 19.04
C HIS A 84 6.12 8.11 17.96
N GLU A 85 4.80 8.15 17.97
CA GLU A 85 4.03 8.95 17.02
C GLU A 85 4.22 10.46 17.26
N LEU A 86 4.37 11.23 16.18
CA LEU A 86 4.59 12.66 16.19
C LEU A 86 3.45 13.37 15.46
N HIS A 87 2.61 14.06 16.21
CA HIS A 87 1.39 14.68 15.75
C HIS A 87 1.57 16.11 15.26
N GLY A 88 0.66 16.53 14.35
CA GLY A 88 0.46 17.91 13.91
C GLY A 88 1.48 18.43 12.91
N ASP A 89 1.03 19.40 12.10
CA ASP A 89 1.83 20.03 11.04
C ASP A 89 2.62 21.27 11.49
N ARG A 90 2.40 21.75 12.72
CA ARG A 90 2.96 23.03 13.26
C ARG A 90 2.48 24.27 12.51
N SER A 91 1.38 24.18 11.76
CA SER A 91 0.80 25.28 11.00
C SER A 91 -0.70 25.43 11.28
N TYR A 92 -1.46 24.35 11.20
CA TYR A 92 -2.92 24.38 11.36
C TYR A 92 -3.45 23.34 12.34
N ALA A 93 -3.25 22.03 12.05
CA ALA A 93 -3.82 20.96 12.86
C ALA A 93 -3.05 19.64 12.71
N ASP A 94 -3.56 18.59 13.37
CA ASP A 94 -3.20 17.22 13.08
C ASP A 94 -4.15 16.61 12.05
N ASP A 95 -3.67 15.63 11.29
CA ASP A 95 -4.47 14.80 10.40
C ASP A 95 -4.22 13.32 10.68
N LEU A 96 -5.22 12.66 11.23
CA LEU A 96 -5.14 11.26 11.64
C LEU A 96 -5.11 10.27 10.45
N SER A 97 -5.34 10.74 9.22
CA SER A 97 -5.20 9.92 8.01
C SER A 97 -3.74 9.70 7.58
N VAL A 98 -2.82 10.51 8.12
CA VAL A 98 -1.37 10.30 8.03
C VAL A 98 -0.83 10.05 9.42
N VAL A 99 -0.22 8.91 9.64
CA VAL A 99 0.52 8.58 10.86
C VAL A 99 2.01 8.65 10.59
N GLY A 100 2.80 9.04 11.57
CA GLY A 100 4.24 9.05 11.42
C GLY A 100 4.96 9.34 12.72
N GLY A 101 6.20 8.91 12.80
CA GLY A 101 7.00 9.03 14.01
C GLY A 101 8.33 8.33 13.93
N MET A 102 9.11 8.44 14.99
CA MET A 102 10.37 7.75 15.14
C MET A 102 10.16 6.33 15.63
N ALA A 103 10.99 5.41 15.13
CA ALA A 103 10.98 4.01 15.55
C ALA A 103 12.37 3.38 15.38
N ARG A 104 12.48 2.07 15.67
CA ARG A 104 13.65 1.28 15.32
C ARG A 104 13.28 0.16 14.36
N PHE A 105 14.03 0.05 13.28
CA PHE A 105 13.98 -1.08 12.36
C PHE A 105 15.23 -1.92 12.51
N ASN A 106 15.07 -3.18 12.95
CA ASN A 106 16.20 -4.07 13.28
C ASN A 106 17.24 -3.40 14.22
N GLY A 107 16.76 -2.66 15.22
CA GLY A 107 17.57 -1.94 16.20
C GLY A 107 18.10 -0.57 15.73
N GLN A 108 18.03 -0.24 14.43
CA GLN A 108 18.48 1.05 13.89
C GLN A 108 17.36 2.09 13.94
N PRO A 109 17.63 3.33 14.39
CA PRO A 109 16.62 4.39 14.39
C PRO A 109 16.22 4.75 12.97
N CYS A 110 14.92 5.04 12.78
CA CYS A 110 14.33 5.40 11.51
C CYS A 110 13.11 6.30 11.69
N MET A 111 12.65 6.89 10.60
CA MET A 111 11.38 7.62 10.50
C MET A 111 10.36 6.78 9.74
N ILE A 112 9.15 6.72 10.26
CA ILE A 112 8.00 6.08 9.60
C ILE A 112 6.98 7.16 9.26
N ILE A 113 6.39 7.07 8.07
CA ILE A 113 5.29 7.92 7.62
C ILE A 113 4.35 7.04 6.80
N GLY A 114 3.04 7.10 7.03
CA GLY A 114 2.13 6.29 6.24
C GLY A 114 0.68 6.72 6.34
N HIS A 115 -0.10 6.29 5.37
CA HIS A 115 -1.54 6.48 5.40
C HIS A 115 -2.19 5.49 6.35
N GLN A 116 -3.21 5.93 7.08
CA GLN A 116 -3.95 5.09 7.99
C GLN A 116 -5.44 5.22 7.72
N LYS A 117 -6.07 4.09 7.42
CA LYS A 117 -7.52 3.93 7.34
C LYS A 117 -8.07 3.45 8.67
N GLY A 118 -9.37 3.62 8.89
CA GLY A 118 -10.07 3.11 10.08
C GLY A 118 -10.69 1.75 9.88
N ARG A 119 -10.83 0.98 10.96
CA ARG A 119 -11.47 -0.34 10.96
C ARG A 119 -12.98 -0.26 11.06
N ASP A 120 -13.49 0.59 11.90
CA ASP A 120 -14.92 0.84 12.10
C ASP A 120 -15.36 2.20 11.53
N THR A 121 -16.65 2.47 11.54
CA THR A 121 -17.23 3.70 10.99
C THR A 121 -16.72 4.97 11.71
N LYS A 122 -16.54 4.91 13.03
CA LYS A 122 -16.05 6.05 13.83
C LYS A 122 -14.59 6.35 13.50
N GLU A 123 -13.76 5.33 13.46
CA GLU A 123 -12.34 5.46 13.12
C GLU A 123 -12.17 5.91 11.68
N ARG A 124 -12.94 5.34 10.73
CA ARG A 124 -12.95 5.78 9.32
C ARG A 124 -13.27 7.26 9.18
N ALA A 125 -14.29 7.74 9.87
CA ALA A 125 -14.67 9.15 9.86
C ALA A 125 -13.55 10.04 10.46
N ALA A 126 -12.96 9.65 11.59
CA ALA A 126 -11.87 10.37 12.24
C ALA A 126 -10.62 10.46 11.35
N ARG A 127 -10.33 9.42 10.57
CA ARG A 127 -9.20 9.35 9.61
C ARG A 127 -9.60 9.78 8.19
N ASN A 128 -10.73 10.46 8.05
CA ASN A 128 -11.23 10.96 6.78
C ASN A 128 -11.19 9.90 5.65
N PHE A 129 -11.55 8.66 5.98
CA PHE A 129 -11.54 7.49 5.07
C PHE A 129 -10.17 7.20 4.42
N GLY A 130 -9.08 7.62 5.06
CA GLY A 130 -7.73 7.49 4.53
C GLY A 130 -7.37 8.52 3.46
N MET A 131 -8.14 9.61 3.36
CA MET A 131 -7.87 10.72 2.44
C MET A 131 -7.21 11.88 3.18
N PRO A 132 -5.90 12.13 3.02
CA PRO A 132 -5.22 13.19 3.73
C PRO A 132 -5.69 14.59 3.32
N ARG A 133 -5.69 15.47 4.32
CA ARG A 133 -5.83 16.92 4.18
C ARG A 133 -4.46 17.58 4.06
N PRO A 134 -4.36 18.88 3.70
CA PRO A 134 -3.09 19.59 3.59
C PRO A 134 -2.18 19.43 4.82
N GLU A 135 -2.76 19.48 6.01
CA GLU A 135 -2.06 19.32 7.29
C GLU A 135 -1.41 17.93 7.44
N GLY A 136 -1.97 16.88 6.83
CA GLY A 136 -1.36 15.55 6.79
C GLY A 136 -0.08 15.52 5.95
N TYR A 137 -0.08 16.19 4.80
CA TYR A 137 1.11 16.30 3.94
C TYR A 137 2.18 17.21 4.56
N ARG A 138 1.81 18.33 5.17
CA ARG A 138 2.75 19.19 5.90
C ARG A 138 3.34 18.48 7.13
N LYS A 139 2.55 17.65 7.83
CA LYS A 139 3.08 16.77 8.88
C LYS A 139 4.11 15.80 8.31
N ALA A 140 3.81 15.15 7.18
CA ALA A 140 4.75 14.23 6.54
C ALA A 140 6.06 14.96 6.18
N GLU A 141 6.00 16.15 5.58
CA GLU A 141 7.20 16.97 5.29
C GLU A 141 7.99 17.28 6.55
N ARG A 142 7.33 17.75 7.59
CA ARG A 142 7.99 18.03 8.87
C ARG A 142 8.76 16.84 9.41
N LEU A 143 8.19 15.64 9.30
CA LEU A 143 8.85 14.40 9.73
C LEU A 143 10.01 14.01 8.80
N MET A 144 9.87 14.20 7.51
CA MET A 144 10.95 14.00 6.53
C MET A 144 12.15 14.92 6.81
N ARG A 145 11.90 16.21 7.08
CA ARG A 145 12.93 17.16 7.47
C ARG A 145 13.61 16.80 8.80
N LEU A 146 12.82 16.28 9.74
CA LEU A 146 13.36 15.81 11.01
C LEU A 146 14.27 14.58 10.79
N ALA A 147 13.85 13.65 9.95
CA ALA A 147 14.64 12.47 9.58
C ALA A 147 15.97 12.89 8.91
N GLU A 148 15.92 13.81 7.95
CA GLU A 148 17.11 14.37 7.28
C GLU A 148 18.08 14.96 8.29
N LYS A 149 17.58 15.78 9.23
CA LYS A 149 18.39 16.42 10.27
C LYS A 149 19.23 15.45 11.09
N PHE A 150 18.67 14.25 11.35
CA PHE A 150 19.33 13.22 12.16
C PHE A 150 19.92 12.07 11.32
N GLY A 151 19.89 12.17 9.99
CA GLY A 151 20.37 11.12 9.09
C GLY A 151 19.60 9.81 9.19
N LEU A 152 18.31 9.86 9.53
CA LEU A 152 17.47 8.68 9.69
C LEU A 152 16.91 8.22 8.33
N PRO A 153 16.97 6.93 7.99
CA PRO A 153 16.25 6.42 6.84
C PRO A 153 14.74 6.57 7.04
N ILE A 154 14.02 6.84 5.96
CA ILE A 154 12.57 7.05 5.95
C ILE A 154 11.89 5.84 5.31
N PHE A 155 10.92 5.26 6.00
CA PHE A 155 10.01 4.26 5.46
C PHE A 155 8.65 4.88 5.27
N THR A 156 8.13 4.86 4.04
CA THR A 156 6.77 5.35 3.78
C THR A 156 5.85 4.20 3.38
N PHE A 157 4.62 4.21 3.92
CA PHE A 157 3.58 3.22 3.65
C PHE A 157 2.37 3.89 3.01
N VAL A 158 2.07 3.51 1.77
CA VAL A 158 1.00 4.14 0.98
C VAL A 158 -0.24 3.26 1.00
N ASP A 159 -1.34 3.82 1.52
CA ASP A 159 -2.66 3.22 1.47
C ASP A 159 -3.76 4.29 1.54
N THR A 160 -4.03 4.93 0.41
CA THR A 160 -5.01 6.01 0.28
C THR A 160 -5.78 5.93 -1.04
N PRO A 161 -7.10 6.18 -1.04
CA PRO A 161 -7.84 6.35 -2.30
C PRO A 161 -7.48 7.65 -3.05
N GLY A 162 -6.81 8.60 -2.37
CA GLY A 162 -6.41 9.89 -2.91
C GLY A 162 -6.39 10.99 -1.85
N ALA A 163 -6.03 12.20 -2.26
CA ALA A 163 -6.11 13.38 -1.40
C ALA A 163 -7.57 13.80 -1.19
N TYR A 164 -7.87 14.38 -0.03
CA TYR A 164 -9.21 14.89 0.26
C TYR A 164 -9.58 16.04 -0.68
N PRO A 165 -10.71 15.96 -1.41
CA PRO A 165 -11.10 16.94 -2.42
C PRO A 165 -12.08 18.02 -1.90
N GLY A 166 -12.20 18.17 -0.57
CA GLY A 166 -13.18 19.07 0.03
C GLY A 166 -12.73 20.54 0.02
N ILE A 167 -13.69 21.47 0.22
CA ILE A 167 -13.46 22.92 0.25
C ILE A 167 -12.36 23.29 1.22
N GLY A 168 -12.37 22.76 2.45
CA GLY A 168 -11.34 23.05 3.45
C GLY A 168 -9.93 22.57 3.06
N ALA A 169 -9.80 21.61 2.14
CA ALA A 169 -8.51 21.22 1.60
C ALA A 169 -8.02 22.26 0.59
N GLU A 170 -8.90 22.76 -0.28
CA GLU A 170 -8.58 23.81 -1.24
C GLU A 170 -8.18 25.11 -0.51
N GLU A 171 -8.98 25.54 0.48
CA GLU A 171 -8.71 26.72 1.30
C GLU A 171 -7.35 26.67 2.01
N ARG A 172 -6.86 25.48 2.38
CA ARG A 172 -5.61 25.30 3.11
C ARG A 172 -4.45 24.79 2.25
N GLY A 173 -4.59 24.86 0.91
CA GLY A 173 -3.51 24.64 -0.04
C GLY A 173 -3.17 23.15 -0.27
N GLN A 174 -4.17 22.33 -0.62
CA GLN A 174 -3.97 20.89 -0.86
C GLN A 174 -2.93 20.61 -1.97
N SER A 175 -3.05 21.29 -3.10
CA SER A 175 -2.12 21.09 -4.22
C SER A 175 -0.72 21.61 -3.92
N GLU A 176 -0.61 22.71 -3.19
CA GLU A 176 0.68 23.22 -2.72
C GLU A 176 1.36 22.23 -1.78
N ALA A 177 0.65 21.73 -0.75
CA ALA A 177 1.23 20.80 0.22
C ALA A 177 1.69 19.48 -0.45
N ILE A 178 0.94 18.98 -1.43
CA ILE A 178 1.35 17.81 -2.23
C ILE A 178 2.57 18.14 -3.08
N GLY A 179 2.53 19.22 -3.87
CA GLY A 179 3.61 19.61 -4.77
C GLY A 179 4.91 19.92 -4.02
N HIS A 180 4.81 20.57 -2.86
CA HIS A 180 5.97 20.85 -2.02
C HIS A 180 6.62 19.57 -1.48
N ASN A 181 5.81 18.58 -1.06
CA ASN A 181 6.34 17.28 -0.66
C ASN A 181 7.13 16.58 -1.77
N LEU A 182 6.67 16.65 -3.04
CA LEU A 182 7.41 16.06 -4.16
C LEU A 182 8.80 16.70 -4.29
N TYR A 183 8.86 18.04 -4.23
CA TYR A 183 10.11 18.78 -4.26
C TYR A 183 11.03 18.40 -3.09
N VAL A 184 10.49 18.40 -1.87
CA VAL A 184 11.25 18.05 -0.66
C VAL A 184 11.83 16.65 -0.76
N MET A 185 11.00 15.64 -1.10
CA MET A 185 11.45 14.25 -1.19
C MET A 185 12.54 14.06 -2.25
N ALA A 186 12.47 14.79 -3.37
CA ALA A 186 13.52 14.73 -4.40
C ALA A 186 14.87 15.20 -3.85
N GLU A 187 14.89 16.15 -2.92
CA GLU A 187 16.10 16.80 -2.40
C GLU A 187 16.63 16.21 -1.08
N LEU A 188 15.87 15.36 -0.38
CA LEU A 188 16.26 14.81 0.93
C LEU A 188 17.61 14.06 0.87
N LYS A 189 18.43 14.29 1.89
CA LYS A 189 19.78 13.74 2.04
C LYS A 189 19.83 12.45 2.87
N THR A 190 18.73 11.73 2.91
CA THR A 190 18.60 10.44 3.61
C THR A 190 17.81 9.46 2.76
N PRO A 191 18.04 8.14 2.88
CA PRO A 191 17.32 7.14 2.09
C PRO A 191 15.82 7.14 2.35
N ILE A 192 15.04 7.03 1.29
CA ILE A 192 13.59 6.90 1.32
C ILE A 192 13.17 5.58 0.68
N ILE A 193 12.46 4.75 1.42
CA ILE A 193 11.94 3.46 0.94
C ILE A 193 10.42 3.50 1.07
N THR A 194 9.73 3.49 -0.07
CA THR A 194 8.27 3.51 -0.15
C THR A 194 7.72 2.11 -0.41
N THR A 195 6.65 1.76 0.29
CA THR A 195 5.87 0.55 0.01
C THR A 195 4.39 0.89 -0.17
N ILE A 196 3.83 0.55 -1.33
CA ILE A 196 2.39 0.61 -1.55
C ILE A 196 1.79 -0.66 -0.95
N ILE A 197 1.04 -0.52 0.16
CA ILE A 197 0.52 -1.65 0.95
C ILE A 197 -0.94 -1.99 0.65
N GLY A 198 -1.66 -1.07 0.01
CA GLY A 198 -3.05 -1.21 -0.38
C GLY A 198 -3.34 -0.40 -1.63
N GLU A 199 -4.10 0.69 -1.50
CA GLU A 199 -4.36 1.61 -2.60
C GLU A 199 -3.33 2.73 -2.65
N GLY A 200 -2.74 2.96 -3.83
CA GLY A 200 -1.91 4.12 -4.11
C GLY A 200 -2.67 5.09 -5.02
N GLY A 201 -3.55 5.91 -4.45
CA GLY A 201 -4.43 6.81 -5.21
C GLY A 201 -3.83 8.19 -5.46
N SER A 202 -3.62 8.54 -6.75
CA SER A 202 -3.41 9.91 -7.25
C SER A 202 -2.28 10.68 -6.53
N GLY A 203 -2.40 12.00 -6.49
CA GLY A 203 -1.49 12.91 -5.77
C GLY A 203 -1.39 12.62 -4.28
N GLY A 204 -2.45 12.07 -3.68
CA GLY A 204 -2.44 11.65 -2.28
C GLY A 204 -1.37 10.60 -1.97
N ALA A 205 -1.27 9.60 -2.83
CA ALA A 205 -0.22 8.59 -2.73
C ALA A 205 1.16 9.18 -3.10
N LEU A 206 1.21 9.94 -4.19
CA LEU A 206 2.46 10.48 -4.73
C LEU A 206 3.17 11.40 -3.73
N ALA A 207 2.42 12.15 -2.91
CA ALA A 207 2.94 13.10 -1.92
C ALA A 207 3.85 12.48 -0.84
N ILE A 208 3.87 11.14 -0.71
CA ILE A 208 4.80 10.41 0.17
C ILE A 208 5.50 9.25 -0.55
N ALA A 209 5.53 9.25 -1.89
CA ALA A 209 6.02 8.13 -2.70
C ALA A 209 7.18 8.47 -3.64
N VAL A 210 7.74 9.67 -3.60
CA VAL A 210 8.99 9.99 -4.29
C VAL A 210 10.16 9.44 -3.46
N ALA A 211 10.80 8.37 -3.93
CA ALA A 211 11.71 7.58 -3.10
C ALA A 211 12.90 7.02 -3.89
N ASP A 212 13.91 6.56 -3.17
CA ASP A 212 15.07 5.84 -3.72
C ASP A 212 14.71 4.40 -4.13
N THR A 213 13.73 3.81 -3.44
CA THR A 213 13.15 2.51 -3.78
C THR A 213 11.64 2.58 -3.58
N VAL A 214 10.87 2.18 -4.60
CA VAL A 214 9.42 2.03 -4.53
C VAL A 214 9.05 0.56 -4.70
N MET A 215 8.43 0.00 -3.67
CA MET A 215 7.92 -1.37 -3.67
C MET A 215 6.40 -1.39 -3.67
N MET A 216 5.83 -2.44 -4.20
CA MET A 216 4.40 -2.72 -4.09
C MET A 216 4.18 -4.11 -3.52
N LEU A 217 3.20 -4.27 -2.64
CA LEU A 217 2.68 -5.59 -2.33
C LEU A 217 1.98 -6.15 -3.57
N GLN A 218 2.01 -7.47 -3.72
CA GLN A 218 1.56 -8.17 -4.94
C GLN A 218 0.15 -7.79 -5.38
N PHE A 219 -0.77 -7.65 -4.43
CA PHE A 219 -2.18 -7.32 -4.68
C PHE A 219 -2.53 -5.89 -4.23
N SER A 220 -1.56 -4.99 -4.22
CA SER A 220 -1.78 -3.55 -4.11
C SER A 220 -1.98 -2.91 -5.48
N THR A 221 -2.50 -1.68 -5.50
CA THR A 221 -2.73 -0.90 -6.72
C THR A 221 -2.07 0.47 -6.62
N TYR A 222 -1.59 1.00 -7.74
CA TYR A 222 -1.05 2.35 -7.81
C TYR A 222 -1.48 3.01 -9.11
N SER A 223 -2.26 4.09 -9.03
CA SER A 223 -2.84 4.74 -10.21
C SER A 223 -3.19 6.21 -9.96
N VAL A 224 -3.32 6.96 -11.04
CA VAL A 224 -3.70 8.39 -11.02
C VAL A 224 -5.14 8.61 -10.56
N ILE A 225 -6.02 7.63 -10.74
CA ILE A 225 -7.46 7.71 -10.42
C ILE A 225 -7.98 6.31 -10.11
N SER A 226 -9.08 6.22 -9.34
CA SER A 226 -9.76 4.94 -9.14
C SER A 226 -10.40 4.42 -10.42
N PRO A 227 -10.54 3.09 -10.61
CA PRO A 227 -11.25 2.53 -11.77
C PRO A 227 -12.66 3.08 -11.96
N GLU A 228 -13.40 3.26 -10.87
CA GLU A 228 -14.76 3.81 -10.88
C GLU A 228 -14.77 5.28 -11.32
N GLY A 229 -13.82 6.08 -10.83
CA GLY A 229 -13.64 7.47 -11.22
C GLY A 229 -13.30 7.61 -12.71
N CYS A 230 -12.35 6.81 -13.18
CA CYS A 230 -11.97 6.73 -14.59
C CYS A 230 -13.17 6.33 -15.46
N ALA A 231 -13.89 5.29 -15.08
CA ALA A 231 -15.07 4.81 -15.80
C ALA A 231 -16.18 5.88 -15.86
N SER A 232 -16.43 6.56 -14.75
CA SER A 232 -17.43 7.63 -14.70
C SER A 232 -17.08 8.82 -15.60
N ILE A 233 -15.79 9.19 -15.68
CA ILE A 233 -15.34 10.30 -16.53
C ILE A 233 -15.38 9.91 -18.02
N LEU A 234 -14.77 8.78 -18.37
CA LEU A 234 -14.58 8.41 -19.78
C LEU A 234 -15.81 7.73 -20.40
N TRP A 235 -16.47 6.84 -19.68
CA TRP A 235 -17.61 6.08 -20.19
C TRP A 235 -18.97 6.51 -19.63
N LYS A 236 -19.00 7.53 -18.74
CA LYS A 236 -20.22 8.00 -18.06
C LYS A 236 -20.98 6.90 -17.30
N SER A 237 -20.27 5.84 -16.90
CA SER A 237 -20.85 4.69 -16.20
C SER A 237 -19.83 4.01 -15.27
N ALA A 238 -20.10 4.01 -13.97
CA ALA A 238 -19.28 3.31 -12.99
C ALA A 238 -19.27 1.77 -13.19
N ALA A 239 -20.27 1.21 -13.88
CA ALA A 239 -20.30 -0.22 -14.25
C ALA A 239 -19.13 -0.64 -15.16
N LYS A 240 -18.47 0.32 -15.81
CA LYS A 240 -17.26 0.12 -16.63
C LYS A 240 -15.94 0.14 -15.80
N ALA A 241 -16.02 0.10 -14.48
CA ALA A 241 -14.85 0.04 -13.64
C ALA A 241 -13.90 -1.16 -13.93
N PRO A 242 -14.38 -2.38 -14.27
CA PRO A 242 -13.48 -3.46 -14.69
C PRO A 242 -12.68 -3.12 -15.95
N ASP A 243 -13.33 -2.53 -16.98
CA ASP A 243 -12.66 -2.12 -18.22
C ASP A 243 -11.63 -1.01 -17.94
N ALA A 244 -11.97 -0.08 -17.05
CA ALA A 244 -11.06 0.98 -16.61
C ALA A 244 -9.86 0.45 -15.84
N ALA A 245 -10.04 -0.54 -14.96
CA ALA A 245 -8.96 -1.17 -14.21
C ALA A 245 -7.92 -1.83 -15.14
N GLU A 246 -8.40 -2.50 -16.20
CA GLU A 246 -7.53 -3.08 -17.23
C GLU A 246 -6.74 -1.99 -17.98
N ALA A 247 -7.44 -0.95 -18.45
CA ALA A 247 -6.85 0.13 -19.24
C ALA A 247 -5.81 0.95 -18.44
N LEU A 248 -6.07 1.18 -17.15
CA LEU A 248 -5.16 1.92 -16.26
C LEU A 248 -3.84 1.21 -15.96
N GLY A 249 -3.78 -0.11 -16.10
CA GLY A 249 -2.58 -0.89 -15.85
C GLY A 249 -2.05 -0.76 -14.41
N LEU A 250 -2.94 -0.68 -13.43
CA LEU A 250 -2.68 -0.28 -12.03
C LEU A 250 -2.04 -1.35 -11.13
N THR A 251 -1.82 -2.57 -11.63
CA THR A 251 -1.31 -3.69 -10.84
C THR A 251 0.21 -3.66 -10.68
N ALA A 252 0.72 -4.26 -9.60
CA ALA A 252 2.16 -4.31 -9.32
C ALA A 252 2.98 -4.92 -10.48
N HIS A 253 2.48 -5.98 -11.10
CA HIS A 253 3.17 -6.63 -12.24
C HIS A 253 3.25 -5.70 -13.46
N ARG A 254 2.16 -5.00 -13.77
CA ARG A 254 2.13 -4.06 -14.91
C ARG A 254 3.07 -2.88 -14.67
N LEU A 255 3.04 -2.30 -13.47
CA LEU A 255 3.89 -1.17 -13.11
C LEU A 255 5.38 -1.55 -13.03
N LYS A 256 5.68 -2.78 -12.59
CA LYS A 256 7.04 -3.31 -12.63
C LYS A 256 7.54 -3.48 -14.06
N ALA A 257 6.71 -3.98 -14.97
CA ALA A 257 7.04 -4.12 -16.39
C ALA A 257 7.31 -2.76 -17.07
N LEU A 258 6.64 -1.69 -16.59
CA LEU A 258 6.84 -0.31 -17.04
C LEU A 258 7.98 0.42 -16.33
N ASN A 259 8.72 -0.24 -15.43
CA ASN A 259 9.77 0.34 -14.58
C ASN A 259 9.31 1.51 -13.69
N LEU A 260 8.02 1.57 -13.34
CA LEU A 260 7.47 2.58 -12.43
C LEU A 260 7.68 2.23 -10.96
N ILE A 261 7.91 0.95 -10.66
CA ILE A 261 8.29 0.46 -9.33
C ILE A 261 9.52 -0.45 -9.42
N ASP A 262 10.24 -0.57 -8.30
CA ASP A 262 11.52 -1.29 -8.24
C ASP A 262 11.35 -2.77 -7.85
N LYS A 263 10.37 -3.09 -7.01
CA LYS A 263 10.21 -4.44 -6.47
C LYS A 263 8.74 -4.78 -6.16
N ILE A 264 8.35 -6.01 -6.46
CA ILE A 264 7.10 -6.59 -5.96
C ILE A 264 7.44 -7.42 -4.72
N VAL A 265 6.68 -7.22 -3.65
CA VAL A 265 6.73 -8.06 -2.45
C VAL A 265 5.56 -9.04 -2.54
N ASN A 266 5.86 -10.32 -2.74
CA ASN A 266 4.84 -11.35 -2.82
C ASN A 266 4.03 -11.42 -1.54
N GLU A 267 2.74 -11.71 -1.68
CA GLU A 267 1.83 -11.89 -0.56
C GLU A 267 1.63 -13.37 -0.25
N PRO A 268 1.25 -13.72 0.98
CA PRO A 268 0.81 -15.07 1.33
C PRO A 268 -0.37 -15.52 0.46
N LEU A 269 -0.60 -16.82 0.39
CA LEU A 269 -1.73 -17.38 -0.35
C LEU A 269 -3.06 -16.77 0.14
N GLY A 270 -3.83 -16.25 -0.79
CA GLY A 270 -5.08 -15.53 -0.50
C GLY A 270 -4.90 -14.07 -0.06
N GLY A 271 -3.67 -13.51 -0.11
CA GLY A 271 -3.40 -12.10 0.16
C GLY A 271 -2.97 -11.78 1.59
N ALA A 272 -2.51 -10.55 1.81
CA ALA A 272 -1.97 -10.06 3.08
C ALA A 272 -2.95 -10.19 4.26
N HIS A 273 -4.24 -10.12 4.01
CA HIS A 273 -5.28 -10.22 5.05
C HIS A 273 -5.49 -11.66 5.55
N ARG A 274 -5.08 -12.67 4.79
CA ARG A 274 -5.18 -14.08 5.20
C ARG A 274 -4.08 -14.49 6.17
N ASP A 275 -2.88 -13.93 6.00
CA ASP A 275 -1.74 -14.15 6.89
C ASP A 275 -0.95 -12.84 7.12
N PRO A 276 -1.45 -11.95 8.00
CA PRO A 276 -0.78 -10.67 8.27
C PRO A 276 0.64 -10.83 8.83
N LYS A 277 0.89 -11.87 9.63
CA LYS A 277 2.24 -12.11 10.20
C LYS A 277 3.22 -12.61 9.15
N GLY A 278 2.79 -13.54 8.30
CA GLY A 278 3.59 -13.99 7.16
C GLY A 278 3.88 -12.84 6.19
N MET A 279 2.89 -11.98 5.93
CA MET A 279 3.08 -10.78 5.12
C MET A 279 4.11 -9.83 5.75
N ALA A 280 4.00 -9.57 7.04
CA ALA A 280 4.97 -8.73 7.74
C ALA A 280 6.39 -9.30 7.68
N ALA A 281 6.57 -10.61 7.82
CA ALA A 281 7.88 -11.26 7.68
C ALA A 281 8.48 -11.09 6.28
N LEU A 282 7.67 -11.24 5.22
CA LEU A 282 8.09 -11.02 3.83
C LEU A 282 8.48 -9.55 3.61
N LEU A 283 7.68 -8.62 4.11
CA LEU A 283 7.94 -7.19 3.99
C LEU A 283 9.20 -6.79 4.79
N ARG A 284 9.41 -7.31 6.01
CA ARG A 284 10.64 -7.07 6.78
C ARG A 284 11.88 -7.42 5.98
N ARG A 285 11.90 -8.58 5.33
CA ARG A 285 13.01 -9.00 4.46
C ARG A 285 13.21 -8.03 3.31
N ALA A 286 12.14 -7.65 2.63
CA ALA A 286 12.20 -6.73 1.49
C ALA A 286 12.73 -5.34 1.87
N LEU A 287 12.28 -4.80 3.01
CA LEU A 287 12.76 -3.53 3.57
C LEU A 287 14.24 -3.62 3.98
N SER A 288 14.64 -4.71 4.63
CA SER A 288 16.04 -4.92 5.04
C SER A 288 16.98 -4.98 3.84
N ASP A 289 16.57 -5.71 2.78
CA ASP A 289 17.35 -5.80 1.54
C ASP A 289 17.47 -4.44 0.83
N SER A 290 16.38 -3.67 0.83
CA SER A 290 16.36 -2.33 0.21
C SER A 290 17.24 -1.34 1.02
N LEU A 291 17.13 -1.33 2.34
CA LEU A 291 17.92 -0.43 3.19
C LEU A 291 19.43 -0.72 3.07
N ARG A 292 19.81 -1.99 2.93
CA ARG A 292 21.20 -2.42 2.80
C ARG A 292 21.88 -1.85 1.56
N GLN A 293 21.13 -1.56 0.49
CA GLN A 293 21.67 -0.98 -0.75
C GLN A 293 22.21 0.44 -0.56
N PHE A 294 21.77 1.14 0.49
CA PHE A 294 22.19 2.52 0.78
C PHE A 294 23.29 2.61 1.84
N GLN A 295 23.70 1.48 2.43
CA GLN A 295 24.78 1.46 3.42
C GLN A 295 26.11 1.85 2.78
N GLY A 296 26.78 2.86 3.36
CA GLY A 296 28.06 3.36 2.86
C GLY A 296 27.96 4.29 1.65
N MET A 297 26.75 4.56 1.12
CA MET A 297 26.54 5.50 0.03
C MET A 297 26.68 6.94 0.52
N SER A 298 27.40 7.77 -0.20
CA SER A 298 27.47 9.19 0.08
C SER A 298 26.15 9.91 -0.25
N ILE A 299 25.93 11.08 0.33
CA ILE A 299 24.75 11.91 0.05
C ILE A 299 24.68 12.28 -1.45
N ALA A 300 25.83 12.56 -2.07
CA ALA A 300 25.89 12.90 -3.50
C ALA A 300 25.42 11.73 -4.37
N GLU A 301 25.93 10.53 -4.13
CA GLU A 301 25.54 9.31 -4.85
C GLU A 301 24.06 8.99 -4.65
N LEU A 302 23.54 9.16 -3.41
CA LEU A 302 22.13 8.92 -3.10
C LEU A 302 21.22 9.87 -3.91
N LYS A 303 21.54 11.16 -3.95
CA LYS A 303 20.76 12.16 -4.70
C LYS A 303 20.83 11.91 -6.20
N GLU A 304 22.01 11.63 -6.72
CA GLU A 304 22.21 11.34 -8.16
C GLU A 304 21.40 10.10 -8.56
N ARG A 305 21.49 9.01 -7.80
CA ARG A 305 20.71 7.78 -8.05
C ARG A 305 19.20 8.06 -8.04
N ARG A 306 18.71 8.87 -7.09
CA ARG A 306 17.30 9.28 -7.03
C ARG A 306 16.90 10.09 -8.25
N PHE A 307 17.71 11.04 -8.65
CA PHE A 307 17.50 11.86 -9.84
C PHE A 307 17.47 11.00 -11.11
N GLU A 308 18.47 10.16 -11.34
CA GLU A 308 18.53 9.24 -12.49
C GLU A 308 17.30 8.34 -12.56
N ARG A 309 16.87 7.81 -11.40
CA ARG A 309 15.67 6.97 -11.30
C ARG A 309 14.41 7.72 -11.74
N LEU A 310 14.23 8.96 -11.32
CA LEU A 310 13.08 9.79 -11.68
C LEU A 310 13.13 10.17 -13.17
N MET A 311 14.30 10.49 -13.71
CA MET A 311 14.48 10.84 -15.12
C MET A 311 14.37 9.62 -16.05
N ALA A 312 14.48 8.41 -15.53
CA ALA A 312 14.31 7.17 -16.31
C ALA A 312 12.85 6.78 -16.57
N TYR A 313 11.89 7.47 -15.98
CA TYR A 313 10.47 7.22 -16.25
C TYR A 313 10.07 7.63 -17.67
N GLY A 314 9.17 6.85 -18.27
CA GLY A 314 8.56 7.21 -19.56
C GLY A 314 9.42 6.91 -20.78
N LYS A 315 9.73 5.63 -21.04
CA LYS A 315 10.36 5.22 -22.32
C LYS A 315 9.32 5.28 -23.44
N TYR A 316 9.59 6.04 -24.48
CA TYR A 316 8.78 6.10 -25.70
C TYR A 316 9.67 5.85 -26.93
N LYS A 317 9.05 5.38 -28.01
CA LYS A 317 9.68 5.33 -29.33
C LYS A 317 9.13 6.50 -30.14
N GLU A 318 10.02 7.36 -30.63
CA GLU A 318 9.64 8.30 -31.68
C GLU A 318 9.29 7.52 -32.94
N THR A 319 8.06 7.57 -33.38
CA THR A 319 7.72 7.20 -34.74
C THR A 319 8.04 8.42 -35.61
N THR A 320 9.14 8.34 -36.38
CA THR A 320 9.45 9.36 -37.36
C THR A 320 8.25 9.49 -38.29
N PRO A 321 7.63 10.66 -38.44
CA PRO A 321 6.57 10.85 -39.42
C PRO A 321 7.17 10.68 -40.82
N GLY A 322 6.81 9.62 -41.52
CA GLY A 322 7.14 9.44 -42.94
C GLY A 322 8.41 8.60 -43.20
N ALA A 323 8.34 7.28 -42.88
CA ALA A 323 9.12 6.27 -43.59
C ALA A 323 8.14 5.26 -44.18
#